data_d2d5d97ce001f2233fafa67d34227b59
#
_entry.id   d2d5d97ce001f2233fafa67d34227b59
#
_cell.length_a   1.000
_cell.length_b   1.000
_cell.length_c   1.000
_cell.angle_alpha   90.00
_cell.angle_beta   90.00
_cell.angle_gamma   90.00
#
_symmetry.space_group_name_H-M   'P 1'
#
loop_
_entity.id
_entity.type
_entity.pdbx_description
1 polymer ?
#
loop_
_entity_poly.entity_id
_entity_poly.type
_entity_poly.pdbx_seq_one_letter_code
_entity_poly.pdbx_strand_id
1 'polypeptide(L)'
;MPTPPKALEHMSKNLTEEERKLREQAEEGVIPDRGRESWLERPAIMTKNAAAARYWRKVLQRMEGLAILDDLDSDALGVYCVMMARHEVQCRLLAQAAKELKAAAGAPEEVAEAVSKLDTVSGKMQSLERNILQYAEKLGLTPSGRVRLAQKRAQAAAESRADPDGDLFGD
;
A
#
# COMPACT_ATOMS: atom_id res chain seq x y z
N MET A 1 3.60 -20.78 5.24
CA MET A 1 2.98 -19.53 4.72
C MET A 1 2.37 -19.86 3.36
N PRO A 2 1.13 -19.48 3.06
CA PRO A 2 0.56 -19.68 1.75
C PRO A 2 1.34 -18.88 0.71
N THR A 3 1.60 -19.50 -0.44
CA THR A 3 2.32 -18.88 -1.56
C THR A 3 1.51 -17.67 -2.08
N PRO A 4 2.14 -16.51 -2.31
CA PRO A 4 1.43 -15.35 -2.84
C PRO A 4 0.81 -15.66 -4.21
N PRO A 5 -0.39 -15.10 -4.50
CA PRO A 5 -1.07 -15.29 -5.78
C PRO A 5 -0.22 -14.75 -6.94
N LYS A 6 -0.13 -15.52 -8.03
CA LYS A 6 0.60 -15.17 -9.24
C LYS A 6 -0.36 -14.64 -10.31
N ALA A 7 0.09 -13.69 -11.14
CA ALA A 7 -0.64 -13.25 -12.33
C ALA A 7 -0.81 -14.41 -13.32
N LEU A 8 -1.82 -14.31 -14.19
CA LEU A 8 -2.21 -15.39 -15.11
C LEU A 8 -1.02 -15.83 -15.99
N GLU A 9 -0.22 -14.89 -16.48
CA GLU A 9 0.97 -15.10 -17.31
C GLU A 9 2.12 -15.85 -16.60
N HIS A 10 2.10 -15.87 -15.25
CA HIS A 10 3.13 -16.52 -14.43
C HIS A 10 2.63 -17.81 -13.73
N MET A 11 1.46 -18.32 -14.12
CA MET A 11 0.90 -19.54 -13.54
C MET A 11 1.31 -20.78 -14.34
N SER A 12 1.95 -21.72 -13.66
CA SER A 12 2.30 -23.05 -14.22
C SER A 12 1.14 -24.06 -14.13
N LYS A 13 -0.03 -23.68 -13.62
CA LYS A 13 -1.18 -24.56 -13.43
C LYS A 13 -2.07 -24.50 -14.66
N ASN A 14 -2.45 -25.65 -15.23
CA ASN A 14 -3.48 -25.74 -16.27
C ASN A 14 -4.83 -25.32 -15.68
N LEU A 15 -5.25 -24.11 -16.04
CA LEU A 15 -6.59 -23.60 -15.74
C LEU A 15 -7.55 -24.09 -16.84
N THR A 16 -8.80 -24.32 -16.49
CA THR A 16 -9.85 -24.53 -17.48
C THR A 16 -10.05 -23.23 -18.29
N GLU A 17 -10.58 -23.34 -19.52
CA GLU A 17 -10.85 -22.14 -20.34
C GLU A 17 -11.81 -21.17 -19.66
N GLU A 18 -12.76 -21.67 -18.87
CA GLU A 18 -13.69 -20.86 -18.10
C GLU A 18 -12.99 -20.11 -16.95
N GLU A 19 -12.11 -20.78 -16.20
CA GLU A 19 -11.31 -20.14 -15.14
C GLU A 19 -10.36 -19.09 -15.71
N ARG A 20 -9.83 -19.34 -16.92
CA ARG A 20 -8.95 -18.39 -17.61
C ARG A 20 -9.72 -17.15 -18.05
N LYS A 21 -10.88 -17.30 -18.70
CA LYS A 21 -11.76 -16.20 -19.10
C LYS A 21 -12.25 -15.38 -17.92
N LEU A 22 -12.65 -16.04 -16.83
CA LEU A 22 -13.06 -15.36 -15.60
C LEU A 22 -11.92 -14.51 -15.00
N ARG A 23 -10.68 -14.99 -15.04
CA ARG A 23 -9.53 -14.24 -14.57
C ARG A 23 -9.12 -13.12 -15.52
N GLU A 24 -9.13 -13.35 -16.83
CA GLU A 24 -8.91 -12.30 -17.84
C GLU A 24 -9.93 -11.17 -17.68
N GLN A 25 -11.22 -11.49 -17.55
CA GLN A 25 -12.29 -10.51 -17.31
C GLN A 25 -12.13 -9.79 -15.96
N ALA A 26 -11.59 -10.43 -14.95
CA ALA A 26 -11.35 -9.83 -13.66
C ALA A 26 -10.09 -8.97 -13.64
N GLU A 27 -9.06 -9.35 -14.39
CA GLU A 27 -7.88 -8.53 -14.61
C GLU A 27 -8.23 -7.30 -15.48
N GLU A 28 -9.10 -7.45 -16.50
CA GLU A 28 -9.68 -6.34 -17.29
C GLU A 28 -10.71 -5.52 -16.49
N GLY A 29 -11.58 -6.14 -15.71
CA GLY A 29 -12.59 -5.49 -14.87
C GLY A 29 -12.00 -4.67 -13.70
N VAL A 30 -10.70 -4.75 -13.49
CA VAL A 30 -9.93 -3.87 -12.58
C VAL A 30 -9.76 -2.46 -13.19
N ILE A 31 -10.19 -2.25 -14.43
CA ILE A 31 -10.11 -0.94 -15.11
C ILE A 31 -11.52 -0.33 -15.18
N PRO A 32 -11.94 0.54 -14.24
CA PRO A 32 -13.16 1.31 -14.44
C PRO A 32 -12.93 2.34 -15.54
N ASP A 33 -13.95 2.49 -16.38
CA ASP A 33 -14.04 3.43 -17.51
C ASP A 33 -14.31 4.88 -17.04
N ARG A 34 -13.74 5.30 -15.92
CA ARG A 34 -13.93 6.63 -15.33
C ARG A 34 -12.71 7.48 -15.58
N GLY A 35 -12.92 8.66 -16.17
CA GLY A 35 -11.92 9.71 -16.29
C GLY A 35 -11.37 10.07 -14.90
N ARG A 36 -10.07 9.84 -14.68
CA ARG A 36 -9.49 9.55 -13.37
C ARG A 36 -8.89 10.71 -12.62
N GLU A 37 -8.79 11.86 -13.21
CA GLU A 37 -7.96 12.92 -12.66
C GLU A 37 -8.64 13.73 -11.55
N SER A 38 -9.97 13.61 -11.40
CA SER A 38 -10.76 14.44 -10.48
C SER A 38 -11.39 13.72 -9.30
N TRP A 39 -11.33 12.40 -9.21
CA TRP A 39 -12.15 11.64 -8.28
C TRP A 39 -11.50 11.36 -6.92
N LEU A 40 -10.18 11.35 -6.81
CA LEU A 40 -9.51 11.22 -5.53
C LEU A 40 -9.30 12.59 -4.87
N GLU A 41 -10.21 12.98 -4.00
CA GLU A 41 -10.03 14.14 -3.16
C GLU A 41 -8.96 13.91 -2.10
N ARG A 42 -8.14 14.94 -1.88
CA ARG A 42 -7.08 14.86 -0.87
C ARG A 42 -7.69 14.89 0.53
N PRO A 43 -7.48 13.84 1.36
CA PRO A 43 -8.11 13.79 2.67
C PRO A 43 -7.53 14.82 3.64
N ALA A 44 -8.35 15.23 4.63
CA ALA A 44 -8.02 16.27 5.60
C ALA A 44 -6.76 15.96 6.42
N ILE A 45 -6.42 14.69 6.64
CA ILE A 45 -5.21 14.24 7.35
C ILE A 45 -3.91 14.76 6.70
N MET A 46 -3.97 15.14 5.43
CA MET A 46 -2.83 15.69 4.69
C MET A 46 -2.75 17.22 4.73
N THR A 47 -3.70 17.88 5.42
CA THR A 47 -3.74 19.35 5.52
C THR A 47 -2.43 19.86 6.12
N LYS A 48 -1.85 20.90 5.50
CA LYS A 48 -0.57 21.52 5.89
C LYS A 48 0.65 20.58 5.85
N ASN A 49 0.55 19.41 5.22
CA ASN A 49 1.66 18.48 5.04
C ASN A 49 2.14 18.45 3.58
N ALA A 50 3.05 19.34 3.24
CA ALA A 50 3.59 19.47 1.87
C ALA A 50 4.34 18.21 1.40
N ALA A 51 5.01 17.49 2.31
CA ALA A 51 5.70 16.24 2.00
C ALA A 51 4.70 15.13 1.64
N ALA A 52 3.63 14.95 2.43
CA ALA A 52 2.57 14.01 2.12
C ALA A 52 1.87 14.35 0.80
N ALA A 53 1.61 15.65 0.53
CA ALA A 53 1.02 16.08 -0.73
C ALA A 53 1.92 15.80 -1.95
N ARG A 54 3.25 15.80 -1.78
CA ARG A 54 4.21 15.40 -2.82
C ARG A 54 4.11 13.89 -3.10
N TYR A 55 4.01 13.06 -2.05
CA TYR A 55 3.82 11.61 -2.21
C TYR A 55 2.48 11.29 -2.87
N TRP A 56 1.40 11.97 -2.47
CA TRP A 56 0.08 11.82 -3.08
C TRP A 56 0.12 12.00 -4.60
N ARG A 57 0.65 13.13 -5.06
CA ARG A 57 0.79 13.39 -6.51
C ARG A 57 1.63 12.33 -7.22
N LYS A 58 2.74 11.90 -6.60
CA LYS A 58 3.63 10.88 -7.16
C LYS A 58 2.95 9.51 -7.27
N VAL A 59 2.13 9.13 -6.29
CA VAL A 59 1.37 7.87 -6.34
C VAL A 59 0.30 7.95 -7.43
N LEU A 60 -0.52 9.00 -7.45
CA LEU A 60 -1.56 9.17 -8.47
C LEU A 60 -0.96 9.13 -9.89
N GLN A 61 0.12 9.86 -10.13
CA GLN A 61 0.81 9.84 -11.42
C GLN A 61 1.28 8.43 -11.83
N ARG A 62 1.79 7.63 -10.89
CA ARG A 62 2.25 6.26 -11.16
C ARG A 62 1.12 5.27 -11.33
N MET A 63 -0.03 5.57 -10.75
CA MET A 63 -1.25 4.77 -10.85
C MET A 63 -2.14 5.20 -12.02
N GLU A 64 -1.74 6.26 -12.74
CA GLU A 64 -2.39 6.69 -13.96
C GLU A 64 -2.48 5.53 -14.96
N GLY A 65 -3.66 5.27 -15.49
CA GLY A 65 -3.90 4.09 -16.33
C GLY A 65 -4.23 2.79 -15.57
N LEU A 66 -4.05 2.73 -14.24
CA LEU A 66 -4.39 1.56 -13.42
C LEU A 66 -5.64 1.86 -12.59
N ALA A 67 -6.76 1.19 -12.88
CA ALA A 67 -8.01 1.34 -12.14
C ALA A 67 -8.04 0.53 -10.83
N ILE A 68 -7.05 0.69 -10.00
CA ILE A 68 -6.90 -0.11 -8.78
C ILE A 68 -7.51 0.59 -7.57
N LEU A 69 -7.44 1.92 -7.52
CA LEU A 69 -7.96 2.73 -6.43
C LEU A 69 -9.33 3.31 -6.77
N ASP A 70 -10.20 3.41 -5.79
CA ASP A 70 -11.49 4.10 -5.87
C ASP A 70 -11.63 5.19 -4.78
N ASP A 71 -12.78 5.86 -4.72
CA ASP A 71 -13.03 6.97 -3.78
C ASP A 71 -12.86 6.55 -2.31
N LEU A 72 -13.15 5.29 -1.99
CA LEU A 72 -13.04 4.74 -0.64
C LEU A 72 -11.58 4.56 -0.20
N ASP A 73 -10.66 4.47 -1.16
CA ASP A 73 -9.24 4.32 -0.88
C ASP A 73 -8.55 5.65 -0.55
N SER A 74 -9.21 6.80 -0.73
CA SER A 74 -8.60 8.12 -0.57
C SER A 74 -8.00 8.34 0.82
N ASP A 75 -8.72 7.98 1.89
CA ASP A 75 -8.24 8.11 3.27
C ASP A 75 -7.05 7.17 3.55
N ALA A 76 -7.14 5.92 3.09
CA ALA A 76 -6.05 4.94 3.24
C ALA A 76 -4.79 5.39 2.50
N LEU A 77 -4.93 5.91 1.29
CA LEU A 77 -3.82 6.49 0.52
C LEU A 77 -3.26 7.74 1.19
N GLY A 78 -4.12 8.57 1.78
CA GLY A 78 -3.70 9.74 2.57
C GLY A 78 -2.84 9.35 3.76
N VAL A 79 -3.26 8.33 4.53
CA VAL A 79 -2.48 7.77 5.65
C VAL A 79 -1.14 7.24 5.15
N TYR A 80 -1.12 6.48 4.05
CA TYR A 80 0.12 6.01 3.42
C TYR A 80 1.07 7.17 3.09
N CYS A 81 0.57 8.24 2.45
CA CYS A 81 1.37 9.41 2.10
C CYS A 81 1.93 10.14 3.33
N VAL A 82 1.15 10.23 4.40
CA VAL A 82 1.61 10.80 5.68
C VAL A 82 2.69 9.93 6.31
N MET A 83 2.56 8.59 6.26
CA MET A 83 3.60 7.67 6.73
C MET A 83 4.89 7.82 5.92
N MET A 84 4.82 7.97 4.60
CA MET A 84 5.99 8.23 3.75
C MET A 84 6.69 9.56 4.11
N ALA A 85 5.92 10.61 4.41
CA ALA A 85 6.47 11.87 4.88
C ALA A 85 7.16 11.74 6.25
N ARG A 86 6.56 10.94 7.18
CA ARG A 86 7.18 10.63 8.48
C ARG A 86 8.45 9.81 8.31
N HIS A 87 8.50 8.89 7.36
CA HIS A 87 9.69 8.10 7.06
C HIS A 87 10.88 8.99 6.67
N GLU A 88 10.68 10.02 5.84
CA GLU A 88 11.73 11.00 5.55
C GLU A 88 12.28 11.69 6.81
N VAL A 89 11.41 11.99 7.78
CA VAL A 89 11.83 12.57 9.05
C VAL A 89 12.64 11.57 9.88
N GLN A 90 12.18 10.31 9.96
CA GLN A 90 12.89 9.26 10.68
C GLN A 90 14.28 8.97 10.09
N CYS A 91 14.42 8.98 8.77
CA CYS A 91 15.72 8.84 8.10
C CYS A 91 16.71 9.95 8.54
N ARG A 92 16.22 11.19 8.64
CA ARG A 92 17.05 12.31 9.11
C ARG A 92 17.44 12.17 10.58
N LEU A 93 16.49 11.76 11.43
CA LEU A 93 16.75 11.51 12.86
C LEU A 93 17.75 10.37 13.06
N LEU A 94 17.63 9.29 12.27
CA LEU A 94 18.57 8.16 12.31
C LEU A 94 19.99 8.60 11.92
N ALA A 95 20.12 9.40 10.84
CA ALA A 95 21.40 9.95 10.43
C ALA A 95 22.00 10.88 11.49
N GLN A 96 21.16 11.66 12.17
CA GLN A 96 21.60 12.52 13.27
C GLN A 96 22.07 11.71 14.48
N ALA A 97 21.29 10.70 14.92
CA ALA A 97 21.66 9.81 16.02
C ALA A 97 22.97 9.05 15.74
N ALA A 98 23.17 8.61 14.50
CA ALA A 98 24.43 7.96 14.09
C ALA A 98 25.64 8.93 14.14
N LYS A 99 25.45 10.22 13.84
CA LYS A 99 26.50 11.24 14.00
C LYS A 99 26.82 11.50 15.48
N GLU A 100 25.80 11.58 16.32
CA GLU A 100 25.95 11.78 17.76
C GLU A 100 26.73 10.60 18.39
N LEU A 101 26.41 9.35 18.00
CA LEU A 101 27.14 8.18 18.45
C LEU A 101 28.63 8.24 18.05
N LYS A 102 28.93 8.67 16.84
CA LYS A 102 30.33 8.83 16.40
C LYS A 102 31.05 9.93 17.17
N ALA A 103 30.37 10.99 17.55
CA ALA A 103 30.95 12.10 18.31
C ALA A 103 31.16 11.73 19.79
N ALA A 104 30.34 10.87 20.36
CA ALA A 104 30.43 10.39 21.75
C ALA A 104 31.59 9.39 22.00
N ALA A 105 32.43 9.12 21.02
CA ALA A 105 33.55 8.15 21.11
C ALA A 105 34.63 8.62 22.10
N GLY A 106 34.42 8.43 23.41
CA GLY A 106 35.40 8.81 24.45
C GLY A 106 34.85 8.73 25.89
N ALA A 107 33.56 8.97 26.08
CA ALA A 107 32.92 8.90 27.42
C ALA A 107 31.90 7.73 27.43
N PRO A 108 32.08 6.69 28.29
CA PRO A 108 31.21 5.51 28.28
C PRO A 108 29.73 5.84 28.48
N GLU A 109 29.40 6.80 29.32
CA GLU A 109 28.02 7.24 29.59
C GLU A 109 27.39 7.90 28.38
N GLU A 110 28.12 8.78 27.69
CA GLU A 110 27.64 9.44 26.46
C GLU A 110 27.43 8.46 25.32
N VAL A 111 28.30 7.46 25.19
CA VAL A 111 28.17 6.37 24.23
C VAL A 111 26.90 5.56 24.50
N ALA A 112 26.66 5.18 25.77
CA ALA A 112 25.47 4.42 26.16
C ALA A 112 24.18 5.18 25.85
N GLU A 113 24.10 6.49 26.12
CA GLU A 113 22.98 7.34 25.80
C GLU A 113 22.76 7.44 24.27
N ALA A 114 23.83 7.66 23.52
CA ALA A 114 23.77 7.77 22.07
C ALA A 114 23.33 6.44 21.41
N VAL A 115 23.78 5.28 21.92
CA VAL A 115 23.32 3.95 21.49
C VAL A 115 21.83 3.79 21.77
N SER A 116 21.36 4.08 22.99
CA SER A 116 19.94 3.99 23.37
C SER A 116 19.05 4.85 22.46
N LYS A 117 19.50 6.05 22.14
CA LYS A 117 18.80 6.97 21.22
C LYS A 117 18.74 6.40 19.80
N LEU A 118 19.85 5.87 19.29
CA LEU A 118 19.93 5.22 17.98
C LEU A 118 19.00 4.02 17.87
N ASP A 119 18.98 3.15 18.89
CA ASP A 119 18.11 1.98 18.93
C ASP A 119 16.63 2.38 18.97
N THR A 120 16.29 3.39 19.76
CA THR A 120 14.92 3.92 19.83
C THR A 120 14.45 4.44 18.46
N VAL A 121 15.28 5.22 17.76
CA VAL A 121 14.93 5.75 16.44
C VAL A 121 14.84 4.63 15.41
N SER A 122 15.77 3.67 15.45
CA SER A 122 15.77 2.50 14.56
C SER A 122 14.52 1.65 14.75
N GLY A 123 14.11 1.35 15.97
CA GLY A 123 12.90 0.60 16.29
C GLY A 123 11.62 1.29 15.77
N LYS A 124 11.52 2.62 15.96
CA LYS A 124 10.40 3.41 15.42
C LYS A 124 10.38 3.39 13.90
N MET A 125 11.54 3.47 13.24
CA MET A 125 11.67 3.40 11.79
C MET A 125 11.24 2.05 11.25
N GLN A 126 11.72 0.94 11.81
CA GLN A 126 11.32 -0.42 11.41
C GLN A 126 9.82 -0.67 11.57
N SER A 127 9.21 -0.16 12.64
CA SER A 127 7.76 -0.24 12.84
C SER A 127 6.98 0.53 11.78
N LEU A 128 7.45 1.73 11.45
CA LEU A 128 6.85 2.57 10.40
C LEU A 128 6.98 1.92 9.01
N GLU A 129 8.14 1.35 8.69
CA GLU A 129 8.39 0.65 7.42
C GLU A 129 7.49 -0.56 7.23
N ARG A 130 7.28 -1.37 8.28
CA ARG A 130 6.32 -2.48 8.23
C ARG A 130 4.91 -1.99 7.90
N ASN A 131 4.46 -0.90 8.53
CA ASN A 131 3.15 -0.33 8.25
C ASN A 131 3.06 0.21 6.82
N ILE A 132 4.09 0.91 6.33
CA ILE A 132 4.17 1.40 4.95
C ILE A 132 4.02 0.25 3.95
N LEU A 133 4.75 -0.86 4.15
CA LEU A 133 4.67 -2.04 3.28
C LEU A 133 3.29 -2.68 3.31
N GLN A 134 2.65 -2.78 4.49
CA GLN A 134 1.29 -3.31 4.61
C GLN A 134 0.26 -2.44 3.86
N TYR A 135 0.34 -1.11 4.00
CA TYR A 135 -0.55 -0.20 3.27
C TYR A 135 -0.27 -0.23 1.76
N ALA A 136 0.99 -0.25 1.35
CA ALA A 136 1.37 -0.38 -0.05
C ALA A 136 0.78 -1.65 -0.69
N GLU A 137 0.79 -2.76 0.04
CA GLU A 137 0.23 -4.01 -0.43
C GLU A 137 -1.30 -3.99 -0.50
N LYS A 138 -1.97 -3.45 0.52
CA LYS A 138 -3.43 -3.31 0.55
C LYS A 138 -3.94 -2.40 -0.55
N LEU A 139 -3.25 -1.30 -0.82
CA LEU A 139 -3.58 -0.33 -1.87
C LEU A 139 -3.15 -0.78 -3.29
N GLY A 140 -2.62 -1.99 -3.46
CA GLY A 140 -2.15 -2.46 -4.75
C GLY A 140 -0.95 -1.70 -5.31
N LEU A 141 -0.17 -1.01 -4.48
CA LEU A 141 1.04 -0.30 -4.90
C LEU A 141 2.21 -1.27 -5.17
N THR A 142 2.09 -2.53 -4.73
CA THR A 142 3.05 -3.61 -5.01
C THR A 142 2.52 -4.55 -6.08
N PRO A 143 3.36 -5.25 -6.86
CA PRO A 143 2.91 -6.24 -7.84
C PRO A 143 2.03 -7.35 -7.21
N SER A 144 2.44 -7.88 -6.06
CA SER A 144 1.67 -8.90 -5.31
C SER A 144 0.32 -8.37 -4.82
N GLY A 145 0.26 -7.11 -4.36
CA GLY A 145 -0.97 -6.44 -3.96
C GLY A 145 -1.95 -6.32 -5.12
N ARG A 146 -1.49 -5.93 -6.32
CA ARG A 146 -2.33 -5.85 -7.53
C ARG A 146 -2.93 -7.19 -7.91
N VAL A 147 -2.12 -8.24 -7.97
CA VAL A 147 -2.61 -9.59 -8.29
C VAL A 147 -3.65 -10.06 -7.29
N ARG A 148 -3.44 -9.82 -5.99
CA ARG A 148 -4.39 -10.18 -4.94
C ARG A 148 -5.72 -9.42 -5.05
N LEU A 149 -5.68 -8.12 -5.37
CA LEU A 149 -6.89 -7.32 -5.59
C LEU A 149 -7.68 -7.82 -6.81
N ALA A 150 -6.99 -8.10 -7.92
CA ALA A 150 -7.61 -8.67 -9.11
C ALA A 150 -8.31 -10.00 -8.80
N GLN A 151 -7.66 -10.91 -8.07
CA GLN A 151 -8.24 -12.20 -7.69
C GLN A 151 -9.47 -12.06 -6.78
N LYS A 152 -9.44 -11.17 -5.79
CA LYS A 152 -10.59 -10.92 -4.91
C LYS A 152 -11.78 -10.38 -5.70
N ARG A 153 -11.55 -9.47 -6.66
CA ARG A 153 -12.62 -8.95 -7.53
C ARG A 153 -13.20 -10.04 -8.44
N ALA A 154 -12.34 -10.92 -8.99
CA ALA A 154 -12.80 -12.07 -9.77
C ALA A 154 -13.69 -13.00 -8.95
N GLN A 155 -13.28 -13.31 -7.72
CA GLN A 155 -14.04 -14.14 -6.81
C GLN A 155 -15.39 -13.51 -6.45
N ALA A 156 -15.42 -12.23 -6.09
CA ALA A 156 -16.66 -11.51 -5.79
C ALA A 156 -17.61 -11.45 -7.00
N ALA A 157 -17.08 -11.24 -8.21
CA ALA A 157 -17.88 -11.28 -9.43
C ALA A 157 -18.43 -12.67 -9.74
N ALA A 158 -17.72 -13.74 -9.44
CA ALA A 158 -18.18 -15.11 -9.58
C ALA A 158 -19.29 -15.45 -8.57
N GLU A 159 -19.11 -15.04 -7.30
CA GLU A 159 -20.12 -15.22 -6.23
C GLU A 159 -21.43 -14.47 -6.56
N SER A 160 -21.34 -13.22 -7.02
CA SER A 160 -22.50 -12.42 -7.43
C SER A 160 -23.25 -12.98 -8.62
N ARG A 161 -22.61 -13.79 -9.47
CA ARG A 161 -23.28 -14.48 -10.59
C ARG A 161 -23.88 -15.81 -10.20
N ALA A 162 -23.34 -16.47 -9.18
CA ALA A 162 -23.82 -17.76 -8.69
C ALA A 162 -25.11 -17.63 -7.85
N ASP A 163 -25.39 -16.43 -7.32
CA ASP A 163 -26.58 -16.13 -6.53
C ASP A 163 -27.27 -14.85 -7.06
N PRO A 164 -27.89 -14.89 -8.26
CA PRO A 164 -28.57 -13.73 -8.83
C PRO A 164 -29.89 -13.37 -8.11
N ASP A 165 -30.42 -14.26 -7.28
CA ASP A 165 -31.69 -14.13 -6.55
C ASP A 165 -31.52 -14.24 -5.02
N GLY A 166 -30.33 -14.00 -4.50
CA GLY A 166 -30.07 -13.95 -3.06
C GLY A 166 -31.02 -12.96 -2.40
N ASP A 167 -32.02 -13.52 -1.76
CA ASP A 167 -33.19 -12.93 -1.12
C ASP A 167 -32.83 -11.70 -0.27
N LEU A 168 -32.99 -10.51 -0.85
CA LEU A 168 -32.80 -9.24 -0.14
C LEU A 168 -33.97 -8.91 0.79
N PHE A 169 -35.00 -9.80 0.85
CA PHE A 169 -36.17 -9.65 1.71
C PHE A 169 -36.58 -11.02 2.24
N GLY A 170 -35.84 -11.53 3.20
CA GLY A 170 -36.35 -12.53 4.14
C GLY A 170 -37.25 -11.80 5.14
N ASP A 171 -38.53 -12.16 5.16
CA ASP A 171 -39.58 -11.70 6.09
C ASP A 171 -39.12 -11.65 7.58
#